data_a2af8a0977ea2eb27ede112318eca341
#
_entry.id   a2af8a0977ea2eb27ede112318eca341
#
_cell.length_a   1.000
_cell.length_b   1.000
_cell.length_c   1.000
_cell.angle_alpha   90.00
_cell.angle_beta   90.00
_cell.angle_gamma   90.00
#
_symmetry.space_group_name_H-M   'P 1'
#
loop_
_entity.id
_entity.type
_entity.pdbx_description
1 polymer ?
#
loop_
_entity_poly.entity_id
_entity_poly.type
_entity_poly.pdbx_seq_one_letter_code
_entity_poly.pdbx_strand_id
1 'polypeptide(L)'
;MLRSRLSLCISAALAALLTVPQTVFAAPYACGDDIRIFNTGVDASLARITTLGTPDLRWKVANKPVDDVTTLGVIAAWDTPVTARLGPPNTWTWADVPTAAWLARNTEMSAAKYTYYKLDVDLAASVNPATFQVHTTMHADDQVVAVFLNGQLLPGSQLADSWAGGVHVSVPSTFTIANQWRTGANELVVQVFNNSATVNPASARKWGGFALEASTASCTTRPAATTVAPVPATHPLALVIGGLLVAGIGMRVARRQVG
;
A
#
# COMPACT_ATOMS: atom_id res chain seq x y z
N MET A 1 -70.75 -16.73 30.87
CA MET A 1 -70.32 -16.58 29.43
C MET A 1 -68.99 -15.80 29.41
N LEU A 2 -67.89 -16.51 29.34
CA LEU A 2 -66.52 -15.91 29.32
C LEU A 2 -66.05 -15.90 27.87
N ARG A 3 -65.84 -14.68 27.33
CA ARG A 3 -65.18 -14.55 25.98
C ARG A 3 -63.70 -14.33 26.19
N SER A 4 -62.93 -15.35 25.88
CA SER A 4 -61.50 -15.33 25.76
C SER A 4 -61.09 -14.49 24.55
N ARG A 5 -60.33 -13.41 24.76
CA ARG A 5 -59.64 -12.64 23.70
C ARG A 5 -58.21 -13.18 23.56
N LEU A 6 -57.97 -13.89 22.49
CA LEU A 6 -56.65 -14.34 22.09
C LEU A 6 -55.89 -13.15 21.50
N SER A 7 -54.94 -12.61 22.23
CA SER A 7 -54.02 -11.57 21.73
C SER A 7 -52.91 -12.24 20.91
N LEU A 8 -52.94 -12.00 19.61
CA LEU A 8 -51.90 -12.43 18.68
C LEU A 8 -50.73 -11.43 18.77
N CYS A 9 -49.67 -11.78 19.50
CA CYS A 9 -48.43 -11.04 19.49
C CYS A 9 -47.65 -11.34 18.19
N ILE A 10 -47.71 -10.43 17.23
CA ILE A 10 -46.84 -10.47 16.04
C ILE A 10 -45.49 -9.91 16.46
N SER A 11 -44.52 -10.77 16.68
CA SER A 11 -43.10 -10.41 16.87
C SER A 11 -42.51 -10.02 15.53
N ALA A 12 -42.43 -8.72 15.27
CA ALA A 12 -41.64 -8.20 14.15
C ALA A 12 -40.16 -8.34 14.49
N ALA A 13 -39.50 -9.37 13.94
CA ALA A 13 -38.07 -9.51 13.97
C ALA A 13 -37.46 -8.47 13.01
N LEU A 14 -37.00 -7.34 13.59
CA LEU A 14 -36.26 -6.32 12.88
C LEU A 14 -34.85 -6.89 12.55
N ALA A 15 -34.68 -7.41 11.34
CA ALA A 15 -33.37 -7.81 10.83
C ALA A 15 -32.54 -6.53 10.64
N ALA A 16 -31.72 -6.18 11.62
CA ALA A 16 -30.69 -5.17 11.47
C ALA A 16 -29.66 -5.73 10.49
N LEU A 17 -29.73 -5.30 9.23
CA LEU A 17 -28.64 -5.48 8.29
C LEU A 17 -27.45 -4.72 8.85
N LEU A 18 -26.52 -5.43 9.48
CA LEU A 18 -25.18 -4.96 9.76
C LEU A 18 -24.49 -4.74 8.41
N THR A 19 -24.54 -3.52 7.91
CA THR A 19 -23.67 -3.09 6.81
C THR A 19 -22.25 -3.07 7.37
N VAL A 20 -21.56 -4.19 7.23
CA VAL A 20 -20.12 -4.25 7.42
C VAL A 20 -19.54 -3.24 6.42
N PRO A 21 -18.79 -2.21 6.86
CA PRO A 21 -18.13 -1.31 5.93
C PRO A 21 -17.22 -2.18 5.07
N GLN A 22 -17.61 -2.36 3.81
CA GLN A 22 -16.72 -2.97 2.83
C GLN A 22 -15.59 -1.98 2.66
N THR A 23 -14.41 -2.34 3.14
CA THR A 23 -13.17 -1.72 2.71
C THR A 23 -13.11 -1.93 1.20
N VAL A 24 -13.41 -0.88 0.45
CA VAL A 24 -13.24 -0.89 -1.00
C VAL A 24 -11.74 -0.91 -1.22
N PHE A 25 -11.17 -2.12 -1.28
CA PHE A 25 -9.83 -2.27 -1.81
C PHE A 25 -9.87 -1.79 -3.25
N ALA A 26 -9.04 -0.82 -3.60
CA ALA A 26 -8.84 -0.47 -4.99
C ALA A 26 -8.45 -1.76 -5.74
N ALA A 27 -8.92 -1.90 -6.98
CA ALA A 27 -8.54 -3.05 -7.80
C ALA A 27 -7.00 -3.13 -7.84
N PRO A 28 -6.42 -4.35 -7.88
CA PRO A 28 -4.98 -4.51 -7.97
C PRO A 28 -4.43 -3.80 -9.21
N TYR A 29 -3.34 -3.06 -9.04
CA TYR A 29 -2.68 -2.34 -10.12
C TYR A 29 -2.12 -3.30 -11.18
N ALA A 30 -2.51 -3.11 -12.42
CA ALA A 30 -1.99 -3.84 -13.58
C ALA A 30 -1.14 -2.93 -14.48
N CYS A 31 -0.34 -3.53 -15.36
CA CYS A 31 0.42 -2.75 -16.34
C CYS A 31 -0.52 -1.98 -17.26
N GLY A 32 -0.33 -0.66 -17.31
CA GLY A 32 -1.16 0.26 -18.09
C GLY A 32 -2.27 0.94 -17.32
N ASP A 33 -2.47 0.60 -16.04
CA ASP A 33 -3.38 1.32 -15.18
C ASP A 33 -2.86 2.75 -14.89
N ASP A 34 -3.76 3.58 -14.40
CA ASP A 34 -3.45 4.97 -14.12
C ASP A 34 -2.42 5.10 -12.98
N ILE A 35 -1.26 5.65 -13.31
CA ILE A 35 -0.15 5.82 -12.37
C ILE A 35 -0.47 6.76 -11.20
N ARG A 36 -1.48 7.63 -11.34
CA ARG A 36 -1.91 8.55 -10.29
C ARG A 36 -2.42 7.84 -9.04
N ILE A 37 -2.59 6.52 -9.11
CA ILE A 37 -2.88 5.74 -7.90
C ILE A 37 -1.77 5.87 -6.83
N PHE A 38 -0.56 6.24 -7.21
CA PHE A 38 0.54 6.50 -6.29
C PHE A 38 0.58 7.94 -5.77
N ASN A 39 -0.14 8.87 -6.41
CA ASN A 39 -0.12 10.27 -6.04
C ASN A 39 -0.74 10.51 -4.66
N THR A 40 -0.22 11.51 -3.96
CA THR A 40 -0.84 12.05 -2.75
C THR A 40 -1.98 13.01 -3.09
N GLY A 41 -2.98 13.08 -2.21
CA GLY A 41 -4.08 14.04 -2.32
C GLY A 41 -4.89 13.89 -3.61
N VAL A 42 -5.21 12.66 -3.98
CA VAL A 42 -6.14 12.36 -5.06
C VAL A 42 -7.41 11.69 -4.53
N ASP A 43 -8.52 11.94 -5.18
CA ASP A 43 -9.81 11.35 -4.85
C ASP A 43 -9.98 9.93 -5.44
N ALA A 44 -11.17 9.35 -5.29
CA ALA A 44 -11.47 8.02 -5.80
C ALA A 44 -11.40 7.92 -7.34
N SER A 45 -11.51 9.04 -8.07
CA SER A 45 -11.36 9.12 -9.53
C SER A 45 -9.93 9.41 -9.96
N LEU A 46 -8.98 9.47 -9.01
CA LEU A 46 -7.57 9.85 -9.19
C LEU A 46 -7.39 11.31 -9.65
N ALA A 47 -8.41 12.15 -9.45
CA ALA A 47 -8.30 13.57 -9.65
C ALA A 47 -7.67 14.23 -8.40
N ARG A 48 -6.82 15.25 -8.63
CA ARG A 48 -6.21 16.02 -7.55
C ARG A 48 -7.29 16.68 -6.69
N ILE A 49 -7.21 16.49 -5.39
CA ILE A 49 -8.07 17.16 -4.41
C ILE A 49 -7.59 18.62 -4.28
N THR A 50 -8.45 19.57 -4.61
CA THR A 50 -8.13 21.01 -4.56
C THR A 50 -8.63 21.69 -3.28
N THR A 51 -9.59 21.09 -2.58
CA THR A 51 -10.15 21.63 -1.34
C THR A 51 -9.23 21.28 -0.17
N LEU A 52 -8.74 22.29 0.53
CA LEU A 52 -7.88 22.11 1.70
C LEU A 52 -8.64 21.48 2.87
N GLY A 53 -7.95 20.67 3.66
CA GLY A 53 -8.54 19.96 4.79
C GLY A 53 -9.33 18.71 4.41
N THR A 54 -9.39 18.38 3.12
CA THR A 54 -10.07 17.16 2.65
C THR A 54 -9.22 15.92 2.99
N PRO A 55 -9.79 14.89 3.60
CA PRO A 55 -9.09 13.64 3.86
C PRO A 55 -8.61 12.95 2.58
N ASP A 56 -7.37 12.48 2.56
CA ASP A 56 -6.91 11.50 1.59
C ASP A 56 -7.20 10.10 2.13
N LEU A 57 -8.09 9.37 1.48
CA LEU A 57 -8.53 8.05 1.96
C LEU A 57 -7.59 6.91 1.55
N ARG A 58 -6.56 7.19 0.76
CA ARG A 58 -5.61 6.21 0.24
C ARG A 58 -4.32 6.19 1.04
N TRP A 59 -3.80 7.36 1.35
CA TRP A 59 -2.63 7.51 2.18
C TRP A 59 -2.98 7.49 3.66
N LYS A 60 -2.02 7.11 4.46
CA LYS A 60 -2.07 7.14 5.93
C LYS A 60 -0.89 7.92 6.45
N VAL A 61 -1.00 8.48 7.65
CA VAL A 61 0.05 9.28 8.27
C VAL A 61 0.25 8.86 9.72
N ALA A 62 1.48 8.86 10.19
CA ALA A 62 1.81 8.63 11.58
C ALA A 62 3.02 9.45 12.02
N ASN A 63 3.07 9.79 13.30
CA ASN A 63 4.27 10.31 13.94
C ASN A 63 4.92 9.21 14.77
N LYS A 64 6.24 9.08 14.67
CA LYS A 64 7.00 8.13 15.48
C LYS A 64 8.12 8.89 16.21
N PRO A 65 8.29 8.69 17.51
CA PRO A 65 9.29 9.42 18.29
C PRO A 65 10.73 8.92 18.07
N VAL A 66 10.96 7.88 17.28
CA VAL A 66 12.28 7.24 17.16
C VAL A 66 13.03 7.76 15.95
N ASP A 67 14.30 8.11 16.17
CA ASP A 67 15.21 8.73 15.21
C ASP A 67 15.93 7.75 14.26
N ASP A 68 15.40 6.52 14.09
CA ASP A 68 16.02 5.53 13.23
C ASP A 68 15.51 5.67 11.79
N VAL A 69 16.42 6.01 10.89
CA VAL A 69 16.15 6.11 9.44
C VAL A 69 16.50 4.83 8.67
N THR A 70 17.03 3.82 9.36
CA THR A 70 17.48 2.57 8.72
C THR A 70 16.47 1.44 8.86
N THR A 71 15.61 1.51 9.88
CA THR A 71 14.58 0.50 10.15
C THR A 71 13.21 1.16 10.33
N LEU A 72 12.20 0.66 9.63
CA LEU A 72 10.85 1.19 9.78
C LEU A 72 10.31 0.98 11.20
N GLY A 73 10.61 -0.18 11.80
CA GLY A 73 10.07 -0.58 13.10
C GLY A 73 8.53 -0.62 13.10
N VAL A 74 7.94 -0.86 14.28
CA VAL A 74 6.48 -0.94 14.42
C VAL A 74 5.89 0.46 14.60
N ILE A 75 4.90 0.80 13.77
CA ILE A 75 4.06 2.00 13.91
C ILE A 75 2.71 1.53 14.44
N ALA A 76 2.40 1.90 15.67
CA ALA A 76 1.25 1.36 16.39
C ALA A 76 -0.12 1.86 15.86
N ALA A 77 -0.15 3.08 15.30
CA ALA A 77 -1.39 3.67 14.79
C ALA A 77 -1.12 4.54 13.57
N TRP A 78 -2.05 4.52 12.65
CA TRP A 78 -2.05 5.33 11.45
C TRP A 78 -3.32 6.17 11.40
N ASP A 79 -3.16 7.47 11.18
CA ASP A 79 -4.23 8.43 10.99
C ASP A 79 -4.51 8.64 9.49
N THR A 80 -5.63 9.24 9.15
CA THR A 80 -5.92 9.70 7.78
C THR A 80 -5.37 11.12 7.60
N PRO A 81 -4.44 11.36 6.67
CA PRO A 81 -3.93 12.69 6.40
C PRO A 81 -4.97 13.55 5.68
N VAL A 82 -4.78 14.85 5.70
CA VAL A 82 -5.60 15.81 4.98
C VAL A 82 -4.78 16.61 4.00
N THR A 83 -5.42 17.08 2.93
CA THR A 83 -4.80 18.00 1.99
C THR A 83 -4.47 19.30 2.69
N ALA A 84 -3.27 19.80 2.48
CA ALA A 84 -2.76 21.00 3.10
C ALA A 84 -2.00 21.88 2.10
N ARG A 85 -1.82 23.14 2.44
CA ARG A 85 -0.99 24.06 1.69
C ARG A 85 -0.42 25.09 2.61
N LEU A 86 0.87 25.27 2.55
CA LEU A 86 1.54 26.40 3.15
C LEU A 86 1.63 27.52 2.10
N GLY A 87 1.12 28.68 2.43
CA GLY A 87 1.07 29.83 1.50
C GLY A 87 0.74 31.14 2.20
N PRO A 88 0.49 32.21 1.46
CA PRO A 88 0.15 33.51 2.04
C PRO A 88 -0.93 33.42 3.14
N PRO A 89 -0.80 34.17 4.25
CA PRO A 89 0.15 35.26 4.47
C PRO A 89 1.57 34.86 4.96
N ASN A 90 1.89 33.55 4.96
CA ASN A 90 3.21 33.11 5.36
C ASN A 90 4.25 33.42 4.27
N THR A 91 5.46 33.75 4.68
CA THR A 91 6.59 33.94 3.76
C THR A 91 7.11 32.62 3.17
N TRP A 92 6.67 31.51 3.72
CA TRP A 92 7.02 30.15 3.31
C TRP A 92 5.89 29.57 2.47
N THR A 93 6.19 29.07 1.29
CA THR A 93 5.21 28.47 0.40
C THR A 93 5.66 27.10 -0.06
N TRP A 94 4.75 26.14 0.00
CA TRP A 94 4.97 24.85 -0.65
C TRP A 94 4.74 24.99 -2.16
N ALA A 95 5.60 24.34 -2.94
CA ALA A 95 5.47 24.33 -4.38
C ALA A 95 4.10 23.76 -4.81
N ASP A 96 3.57 24.26 -5.91
CA ASP A 96 2.39 23.65 -6.52
C ASP A 96 2.78 22.33 -7.20
N VAL A 97 1.97 21.29 -6.99
CA VAL A 97 2.18 19.95 -7.57
C VAL A 97 1.01 19.68 -8.49
N PRO A 98 1.21 19.58 -9.82
CA PRO A 98 0.13 19.60 -10.79
C PRO A 98 -0.91 18.50 -10.64
N THR A 99 -0.50 17.26 -10.40
CA THR A 99 -1.39 16.09 -10.36
C THR A 99 -1.53 15.46 -8.97
N ALA A 100 -0.86 16.04 -7.96
CA ALA A 100 -0.92 15.61 -6.57
C ALA A 100 -1.25 16.78 -5.65
N ALA A 101 -1.63 16.52 -4.42
CA ALA A 101 -1.73 17.55 -3.41
C ALA A 101 -0.83 17.23 -2.20
N TRP A 102 -0.38 18.27 -1.52
CA TRP A 102 0.33 18.13 -0.27
C TRP A 102 -0.58 17.52 0.80
N LEU A 103 -0.04 16.58 1.55
CA LEU A 103 -0.66 15.97 2.70
C LEU A 103 0.02 16.44 3.98
N ALA A 104 -0.78 16.73 4.99
CA ALA A 104 -0.35 16.93 6.36
C ALA A 104 -1.14 16.01 7.29
N ARG A 105 -0.66 15.84 8.50
CA ARG A 105 -1.34 14.99 9.49
C ARG A 105 -2.72 15.52 9.84
N ASN A 106 -2.87 16.85 9.89
CA ASN A 106 -4.12 17.53 10.20
C ASN A 106 -4.18 18.92 9.57
N THR A 107 -5.28 19.62 9.71
CA THR A 107 -5.47 20.98 9.18
C THR A 107 -4.53 22.02 9.79
N GLU A 108 -3.98 21.76 10.96
CA GLU A 108 -2.98 22.60 11.60
C GLU A 108 -1.56 22.34 11.09
N MET A 109 -1.40 21.36 10.21
CA MET A 109 -0.13 20.91 9.61
C MET A 109 0.91 20.53 10.68
N SER A 110 0.47 20.10 11.87
CA SER A 110 1.37 19.75 12.95
C SER A 110 2.18 18.49 12.61
N ALA A 111 3.50 18.61 12.67
CA ALA A 111 4.43 17.53 12.43
C ALA A 111 5.26 17.22 13.68
N ALA A 112 5.70 16.00 13.82
CA ALA A 112 6.78 15.60 14.70
C ALA A 112 8.12 15.75 13.96
N LYS A 113 9.23 15.54 14.68
CA LYS A 113 10.58 15.45 14.07
C LYS A 113 10.61 14.48 12.90
N TYR A 114 9.91 13.34 13.03
CA TYR A 114 9.69 12.39 11.93
C TYR A 114 8.20 12.12 11.77
N THR A 115 7.75 12.28 10.54
CA THR A 115 6.39 11.95 10.11
C THR A 115 6.47 10.90 9.02
N TYR A 116 5.62 9.88 9.11
CA TYR A 116 5.59 8.76 8.18
C TYR A 116 4.31 8.81 7.35
N TYR A 117 4.44 8.65 6.05
CA TYR A 117 3.32 8.57 5.12
C TYR A 117 3.31 7.19 4.48
N LYS A 118 2.17 6.53 4.49
CA LYS A 118 2.02 5.15 4.01
C LYS A 118 0.95 5.05 2.92
N LEU A 119 1.27 4.28 1.89
CA LEU A 119 0.34 3.85 0.85
C LEU A 119 0.34 2.32 0.77
N ASP A 120 -0.84 1.72 0.87
CA ASP A 120 -1.05 0.30 0.62
C ASP A 120 -1.42 0.12 -0.87
N VAL A 121 -0.71 -0.75 -1.59
CA VAL A 121 -0.90 -1.00 -3.03
C VAL A 121 -0.90 -2.50 -3.30
N ASP A 122 -1.93 -2.99 -3.98
CA ASP A 122 -1.95 -4.35 -4.50
C ASP A 122 -1.45 -4.38 -5.94
N LEU A 123 -0.47 -5.25 -6.25
CA LEU A 123 -0.06 -5.53 -7.63
C LEU A 123 -0.79 -6.76 -8.16
N ALA A 124 -1.38 -6.63 -9.33
CA ALA A 124 -2.05 -7.74 -10.01
C ALA A 124 -1.09 -8.91 -10.29
N ALA A 125 -1.61 -10.11 -10.29
CA ALA A 125 -0.81 -11.33 -10.56
C ALA A 125 -0.12 -11.32 -11.93
N SER A 126 -0.66 -10.56 -12.88
CA SER A 126 -0.10 -10.36 -14.20
C SER A 126 1.14 -9.45 -14.23
N VAL A 127 1.38 -8.64 -13.20
CA VAL A 127 2.55 -7.77 -13.11
C VAL A 127 3.77 -8.58 -12.73
N ASN A 128 4.89 -8.36 -13.43
CA ASN A 128 6.19 -8.90 -13.01
C ASN A 128 6.82 -7.97 -11.97
N PRO A 129 6.82 -8.30 -10.67
CA PRO A 129 7.29 -7.40 -9.63
C PRO A 129 8.80 -7.14 -9.69
N ALA A 130 9.58 -8.03 -10.31
CA ALA A 130 11.03 -7.85 -10.45
C ALA A 130 11.40 -6.72 -11.43
N THR A 131 10.50 -6.35 -12.33
CA THR A 131 10.69 -5.28 -13.33
C THR A 131 9.83 -4.06 -13.06
N PHE A 132 8.95 -4.13 -12.05
CA PHE A 132 8.05 -3.04 -11.74
C PHE A 132 8.79 -1.90 -11.05
N GLN A 133 8.64 -0.70 -11.58
CA GLN A 133 9.25 0.53 -11.07
C GLN A 133 8.28 1.68 -11.20
N VAL A 134 8.29 2.58 -10.23
CA VAL A 134 7.52 3.83 -10.24
C VAL A 134 8.49 5.00 -10.14
N HIS A 135 8.49 5.86 -11.16
CA HIS A 135 9.27 7.09 -11.14
C HIS A 135 8.44 8.19 -10.49
N THR A 136 9.00 8.81 -9.47
CA THR A 136 8.29 9.79 -8.65
C THR A 136 9.06 11.09 -8.53
N THR A 137 8.31 12.17 -8.34
CA THR A 137 8.79 13.44 -7.82
C THR A 137 8.22 13.61 -6.41
N MET A 138 9.09 13.82 -5.44
CA MET A 138 8.71 13.96 -4.05
C MET A 138 9.06 15.36 -3.54
N HIS A 139 8.14 15.92 -2.77
CA HIS A 139 8.30 17.17 -2.04
C HIS A 139 8.10 16.89 -0.56
N ALA A 140 8.91 17.47 0.28
CA ALA A 140 8.80 17.34 1.73
C ALA A 140 9.06 18.67 2.43
N ASP A 141 8.49 18.83 3.57
CA ASP A 141 8.83 19.90 4.50
C ASP A 141 9.34 19.21 5.80
N ASP A 142 10.69 19.05 5.98
CA ASP A 142 11.80 19.60 5.16
C ASP A 142 12.41 18.56 4.17
N GLN A 143 12.56 17.30 4.56
CA GLN A 143 13.36 16.30 3.82
C GLN A 143 12.73 14.91 3.84
N VAL A 144 12.75 14.22 2.71
CA VAL A 144 12.55 12.76 2.68
C VAL A 144 13.86 12.10 3.11
N VAL A 145 13.86 11.43 4.25
CA VAL A 145 15.07 10.79 4.81
C VAL A 145 15.11 9.29 4.58
N ALA A 146 13.97 8.65 4.32
CA ALA A 146 13.93 7.24 3.97
C ALA A 146 12.66 6.90 3.20
N VAL A 147 12.76 5.93 2.28
CA VAL A 147 11.63 5.26 1.64
C VAL A 147 11.75 3.78 1.89
N PHE A 148 10.71 3.18 2.42
CA PHE A 148 10.61 1.74 2.67
C PHE A 148 9.57 1.12 1.75
N LEU A 149 9.88 -0.03 1.20
CA LEU A 149 8.92 -0.86 0.48
C LEU A 149 8.87 -2.24 1.15
N ASN A 150 7.70 -2.64 1.60
CA ASN A 150 7.49 -3.89 2.35
C ASN A 150 8.42 -4.01 3.57
N GLY A 151 8.62 -2.90 4.28
CA GLY A 151 9.48 -2.81 5.46
C GLY A 151 10.98 -2.76 5.17
N GLN A 152 11.41 -2.83 3.90
CA GLN A 152 12.81 -2.77 3.49
C GLN A 152 13.18 -1.37 3.05
N LEU A 153 14.25 -0.80 3.61
CA LEU A 153 14.80 0.50 3.19
C LEU A 153 15.30 0.41 1.74
N LEU A 154 14.83 1.34 0.91
CA LEU A 154 15.30 1.45 -0.47
C LEU A 154 16.61 2.25 -0.54
N PRO A 155 17.64 1.74 -1.22
CA PRO A 155 18.91 2.44 -1.38
C PRO A 155 18.74 3.80 -2.05
N GLY A 156 19.49 4.80 -1.58
CA GLY A 156 19.46 6.16 -2.16
C GLY A 156 18.19 6.96 -1.86
N SER A 157 17.36 6.49 -0.93
CA SER A 157 16.08 7.13 -0.59
C SER A 157 16.20 8.31 0.39
N GLN A 158 17.40 8.62 0.87
CA GLN A 158 17.66 9.89 1.53
C GLN A 158 17.82 10.97 0.46
N LEU A 159 16.80 11.79 0.29
CA LEU A 159 16.75 12.82 -0.74
C LEU A 159 17.38 14.12 -0.23
N ALA A 160 17.59 15.07 -1.14
CA ALA A 160 18.10 16.38 -0.77
C ALA A 160 17.13 17.11 0.17
N ASP A 161 17.69 17.94 1.07
CA ASP A 161 16.90 18.85 1.88
C ASP A 161 16.21 19.88 0.98
N SER A 162 14.90 19.91 1.02
CA SER A 162 14.07 20.78 0.19
C SER A 162 14.23 22.28 0.57
N TRP A 163 14.81 22.56 1.72
CA TRP A 163 15.01 23.91 2.24
C TRP A 163 16.48 24.36 2.26
N ALA A 164 17.37 23.56 1.67
CA ALA A 164 18.77 23.89 1.57
C ALA A 164 18.97 25.25 0.85
N GLY A 165 19.78 26.13 1.45
CA GLY A 165 20.08 27.45 0.87
C GLY A 165 19.09 28.56 1.19
N GLY A 166 18.16 28.38 2.12
CA GLY A 166 17.26 29.45 2.58
C GLY A 166 16.15 29.82 1.57
N VAL A 167 15.87 28.93 0.63
CA VAL A 167 14.76 29.09 -0.33
C VAL A 167 13.47 28.75 0.39
N HIS A 168 12.49 29.63 0.35
CA HIS A 168 11.19 29.43 1.00
C HIS A 168 10.20 28.63 0.14
N VAL A 169 10.72 27.78 -0.74
CA VAL A 169 9.91 26.94 -1.64
C VAL A 169 10.48 25.54 -1.61
N SER A 170 9.62 24.55 -1.41
CA SER A 170 10.01 23.15 -1.46
C SER A 170 10.58 22.78 -2.83
N VAL A 171 11.83 22.39 -2.88
CA VAL A 171 12.49 21.90 -4.10
C VAL A 171 12.18 20.41 -4.26
N PRO A 172 11.66 19.98 -5.43
CA PRO A 172 11.36 18.58 -5.66
C PRO A 172 12.63 17.73 -5.77
N SER A 173 12.53 16.49 -5.34
CA SER A 173 13.53 15.46 -5.58
C SER A 173 12.91 14.31 -6.35
N THR A 174 13.62 13.79 -7.36
CA THR A 174 13.18 12.61 -8.09
C THR A 174 13.69 11.34 -7.42
N PHE A 175 12.85 10.31 -7.37
CA PHE A 175 13.20 9.01 -6.85
C PHE A 175 12.48 7.89 -7.61
N THR A 176 13.18 6.79 -7.86
CA THR A 176 12.57 5.61 -8.48
C THR A 176 12.33 4.55 -7.41
N ILE A 177 11.07 4.24 -7.17
CA ILE A 177 10.65 3.16 -6.29
C ILE A 177 10.75 1.87 -7.08
N ALA A 178 11.80 1.10 -6.82
CA ALA A 178 12.11 -0.14 -7.52
C ALA A 178 12.54 -1.23 -6.54
N ASN A 179 12.63 -2.45 -7.02
CA ASN A 179 12.97 -3.61 -6.20
C ASN A 179 11.96 -3.84 -5.06
N GLN A 180 12.05 -4.93 -4.34
CA GLN A 180 11.20 -5.25 -3.19
C GLN A 180 9.67 -5.30 -3.45
N TRP A 181 9.19 -5.01 -4.67
CA TRP A 181 7.79 -5.20 -5.03
C TRP A 181 7.42 -6.69 -4.99
N ARG A 182 6.17 -6.98 -4.63
CA ARG A 182 5.60 -8.33 -4.57
C ARG A 182 4.29 -8.38 -5.34
N THR A 183 3.92 -9.53 -5.84
CA THR A 183 2.55 -9.77 -6.30
C THR A 183 1.59 -9.70 -5.11
N GLY A 184 0.44 -9.07 -5.28
CA GLY A 184 -0.50 -8.81 -4.19
C GLY A 184 -0.09 -7.59 -3.36
N ALA A 185 -0.38 -7.65 -2.07
CA ALA A 185 -0.24 -6.52 -1.15
C ALA A 185 1.21 -6.03 -0.99
N ASN A 186 1.39 -4.73 -1.15
CA ASN A 186 2.62 -4.00 -0.90
C ASN A 186 2.35 -2.80 -0.01
N GLU A 187 3.32 -2.46 0.82
CA GLU A 187 3.32 -1.29 1.69
C GLU A 187 4.47 -0.38 1.33
N LEU A 188 4.16 0.83 0.85
CA LEU A 188 5.12 1.90 0.61
C LEU A 188 5.06 2.87 1.80
N VAL A 189 6.19 3.13 2.45
CA VAL A 189 6.28 4.10 3.55
C VAL A 189 7.37 5.11 3.26
N VAL A 190 7.04 6.39 3.35
CA VAL A 190 7.97 7.51 3.21
C VAL A 190 8.14 8.18 4.56
N GLN A 191 9.38 8.31 5.01
CA GLN A 191 9.74 9.02 6.23
C GLN A 191 10.21 10.42 5.90
N VAL A 192 9.54 11.39 6.48
CA VAL A 192 9.83 12.82 6.33
C VAL A 192 10.41 13.36 7.64
N PHE A 193 11.53 14.02 7.54
CA PHE A 193 12.17 14.76 8.62
C PHE A 193 11.71 16.21 8.61
N ASN A 194 11.42 16.75 9.79
CA ASN A 194 11.04 18.15 10.00
C ASN A 194 12.03 18.79 10.95
N ASN A 195 12.85 19.69 10.43
CA ASN A 195 13.90 20.39 11.18
C ASN A 195 13.32 21.36 12.21
N SER A 196 12.19 22.01 11.90
CA SER A 196 11.56 22.96 12.82
C SER A 196 11.15 22.33 14.15
N ALA A 197 10.84 21.03 14.14
CA ALA A 197 10.53 20.28 15.34
C ALA A 197 11.73 20.05 16.26
N THR A 198 12.96 20.16 15.74
CA THR A 198 14.21 20.01 16.51
C THR A 198 14.75 21.33 16.99
N VAL A 199 14.68 22.37 16.16
CA VAL A 199 15.31 23.68 16.42
C VAL A 199 14.45 24.52 17.38
N ASN A 200 13.15 24.39 17.36
CA ASN A 200 12.25 25.11 18.25
C ASN A 200 11.09 24.23 18.77
N PRO A 201 11.36 23.33 19.73
CA PRO A 201 10.34 22.46 20.29
C PRO A 201 9.20 23.21 21.00
N ALA A 202 9.42 24.47 21.38
CA ALA A 202 8.41 25.32 22.00
C ALA A 202 7.56 26.09 20.99
N SER A 203 7.89 26.09 19.69
CA SER A 203 7.05 26.76 18.70
C SER A 203 5.72 26.00 18.57
N ALA A 204 4.62 26.73 18.70
CA ALA A 204 3.27 26.17 18.59
C ALA A 204 2.93 25.68 17.17
N ARG A 205 3.80 25.92 16.18
CA ARG A 205 3.57 25.62 14.79
C ARG A 205 4.78 24.86 14.24
N LYS A 206 4.64 23.55 14.25
CA LYS A 206 5.60 22.62 13.62
C LYS A 206 4.98 22.19 12.30
N TRP A 207 5.09 23.05 11.30
CA TRP A 207 4.56 22.73 9.99
C TRP A 207 5.35 21.59 9.37
N GLY A 208 4.67 20.71 8.70
CA GLY A 208 5.28 19.63 7.96
C GLY A 208 4.28 19.02 7.00
N GLY A 209 4.76 18.62 5.85
CA GLY A 209 3.94 18.04 4.82
C GLY A 209 4.77 17.22 3.82
N PHE A 210 4.05 16.50 3.01
CA PHE A 210 4.60 15.63 1.99
C PHE A 210 3.71 15.62 0.75
N ALA A 211 4.33 15.66 -0.43
CA ALA A 211 3.63 15.38 -1.68
C ALA A 211 4.45 14.44 -2.55
N LEU A 212 3.79 13.47 -3.16
CA LEU A 212 4.34 12.55 -4.12
C LEU A 212 3.52 12.58 -5.40
N GLU A 213 4.20 12.85 -6.51
CA GLU A 213 3.67 12.76 -7.86
C GLU A 213 4.39 11.65 -8.62
N ALA A 214 3.66 10.64 -9.04
CA ALA A 214 4.17 9.60 -9.91
C ALA A 214 4.06 10.05 -11.37
N SER A 215 5.16 9.96 -12.11
CA SER A 215 5.23 10.41 -13.50
C SER A 215 5.04 9.26 -14.49
N THR A 216 5.68 8.13 -14.23
CA THR A 216 5.62 6.93 -15.09
C THR A 216 5.82 5.66 -14.26
N ALA A 217 5.32 4.54 -14.79
CA ALA A 217 5.71 3.22 -14.31
C ALA A 217 6.31 2.39 -15.44
N SER A 218 7.43 1.73 -15.14
CA SER A 218 7.94 0.65 -15.98
C SER A 218 7.34 -0.66 -15.51
N CYS A 219 6.68 -1.38 -16.41
CA CYS A 219 5.93 -2.57 -16.06
C CYS A 219 6.02 -3.60 -17.19
N THR A 220 6.34 -4.84 -16.85
CA THR A 220 6.20 -5.98 -17.77
C THR A 220 5.20 -6.96 -17.21
N THR A 221 4.45 -7.60 -18.10
CA THR A 221 3.53 -8.66 -17.68
C THR A 221 4.29 -9.96 -17.45
N ARG A 222 3.90 -10.68 -16.43
CA ARG A 222 4.36 -12.06 -16.23
C ARG A 222 3.70 -12.94 -17.30
N PRO A 223 4.44 -13.84 -17.96
CA PRO A 223 3.83 -14.83 -18.82
C PRO A 223 2.73 -15.59 -18.04
N ALA A 224 1.58 -15.79 -18.66
CA ALA A 224 0.55 -16.62 -18.07
C ALA A 224 1.17 -17.96 -17.67
N ALA A 225 0.92 -18.39 -16.42
CA ALA A 225 1.35 -19.73 -16.03
C ALA A 225 0.73 -20.70 -17.03
N THR A 226 1.57 -21.40 -17.81
CA THR A 226 1.09 -22.49 -18.62
C THR A 226 0.43 -23.47 -17.66
N THR A 227 -0.89 -23.57 -17.73
CA THR A 227 -1.59 -24.63 -17.02
C THR A 227 -1.05 -25.92 -17.58
N VAL A 228 -0.12 -26.53 -16.85
CA VAL A 228 0.27 -27.90 -17.13
C VAL A 228 -1.05 -28.69 -17.02
N ALA A 229 -1.52 -29.22 -18.15
CA ALA A 229 -2.71 -30.03 -18.14
C ALA A 229 -2.52 -31.07 -17.03
N PRO A 230 -3.47 -31.23 -16.12
CA PRO A 230 -3.31 -32.19 -15.06
C PRO A 230 -2.99 -33.55 -15.74
N VAL A 231 -1.82 -34.08 -15.39
CA VAL A 231 -1.46 -35.43 -15.84
C VAL A 231 -2.62 -36.30 -15.39
N PRO A 232 -3.34 -36.98 -16.31
CA PRO A 232 -4.47 -37.80 -15.92
C PRO A 232 -3.96 -38.77 -14.86
N ALA A 233 -4.46 -38.61 -13.62
CA ALA A 233 -4.14 -39.52 -12.54
C ALA A 233 -4.49 -40.91 -13.08
N THR A 234 -3.47 -41.75 -13.32
CA THR A 234 -3.69 -43.12 -13.75
C THR A 234 -4.70 -43.72 -12.78
N HIS A 235 -5.87 -44.07 -13.30
CA HIS A 235 -6.99 -44.51 -12.49
C HIS A 235 -6.47 -45.54 -11.47
N PRO A 236 -6.75 -45.43 -10.17
CA PRO A 236 -6.19 -46.36 -9.17
C PRO A 236 -6.38 -47.83 -9.52
N LEU A 237 -7.41 -48.15 -10.30
CA LEU A 237 -7.63 -49.45 -10.94
C LEU A 237 -6.49 -49.89 -11.89
N ALA A 238 -5.85 -48.97 -12.62
CA ALA A 238 -4.76 -49.33 -13.52
C ALA A 238 -3.48 -49.77 -12.76
N LEU A 239 -3.22 -49.13 -11.61
CA LEU A 239 -2.13 -49.52 -10.72
C LEU A 239 -2.37 -50.87 -10.03
N VAL A 240 -3.62 -51.16 -9.66
CA VAL A 240 -4.01 -52.46 -9.09
C VAL A 240 -3.87 -53.60 -10.11
N ILE A 241 -4.29 -53.39 -11.35
CA ILE A 241 -4.18 -54.39 -12.44
C ILE A 241 -2.70 -54.62 -12.77
N GLY A 242 -1.89 -53.58 -12.87
CA GLY A 242 -0.45 -53.68 -13.10
C GLY A 242 0.27 -54.45 -11.97
N GLY A 243 -0.04 -54.13 -10.71
CA GLY A 243 0.49 -54.81 -9.54
C GLY A 243 0.15 -56.31 -9.47
N LEU A 244 -1.09 -56.67 -9.80
CA LEU A 244 -1.53 -58.08 -9.82
C LEU A 244 -0.88 -58.91 -10.94
N LEU A 245 -0.65 -58.33 -12.12
CA LEU A 245 0.06 -58.96 -13.23
C LEU A 245 1.52 -59.24 -12.86
N VAL A 246 2.23 -58.31 -12.26
CA VAL A 246 3.63 -58.51 -11.82
C VAL A 246 3.73 -59.54 -10.71
N ALA A 247 2.83 -59.53 -9.72
CA ALA A 247 2.78 -60.55 -8.67
C ALA A 247 2.45 -61.94 -9.24
N GLY A 248 1.54 -62.06 -10.24
CA GLY A 248 1.19 -63.31 -10.88
C GLY A 248 2.35 -63.93 -11.70
N ILE A 249 3.15 -63.13 -12.36
CA ILE A 249 4.36 -63.58 -13.09
C ILE A 249 5.45 -64.02 -12.11
N GLY A 250 5.69 -63.25 -11.03
CA GLY A 250 6.66 -63.60 -10.00
C GLY A 250 6.38 -64.93 -9.33
N MET A 251 5.13 -65.26 -9.02
CA MET A 251 4.77 -66.58 -8.42
C MET A 251 4.92 -67.72 -9.38
N ARG A 252 4.75 -67.59 -10.69
CA ARG A 252 5.01 -68.64 -11.70
C ARG A 252 6.50 -68.95 -11.86
N VAL A 253 7.35 -67.92 -11.81
CA VAL A 253 8.81 -68.11 -11.89
C VAL A 253 9.36 -68.81 -10.63
N ALA A 254 8.89 -68.44 -9.46
CA ALA A 254 9.30 -69.09 -8.22
C ALA A 254 8.92 -70.56 -8.13
N ARG A 255 7.75 -70.96 -8.66
CA ARG A 255 7.37 -72.41 -8.70
C ARG A 255 8.15 -73.28 -9.69
N ARG A 256 8.89 -72.70 -10.66
CA ARG A 256 9.72 -73.47 -11.58
C ARG A 256 11.15 -73.69 -11.08
N GLN A 257 11.54 -73.02 -10.01
CA GLN A 257 12.89 -73.23 -9.42
C GLN A 257 12.94 -74.25 -8.27
N VAL A 258 11.83 -74.82 -7.83
CA VAL A 258 11.73 -75.78 -6.72
C VAL A 258 11.32 -77.15 -7.20
N GLY A 259 11.43 -77.42 -8.53
CA GLY A 259 11.18 -78.73 -9.12
C GLY A 259 12.44 -79.35 -9.75
#